data_070e7d7fb8b68872269c70450be77e95
#
_entry.id   070e7d7fb8b68872269c70450be77e95
#
_cell.length_a   1.000
_cell.length_b   1.000
_cell.length_c   1.000
_cell.angle_alpha   90.00
_cell.angle_beta   90.00
_cell.angle_gamma   90.00
#
_symmetry.space_group_name_H-M   'P 1'
#
loop_
_entity.id
_entity.type
_entity.pdbx_description
1 polymer ?
#
loop_
_entity_poly.entity_id
_entity_poly.type
_entity_poly.pdbx_seq_one_letter_code
_entity_poly.pdbx_strand_id
1 'polypeptide(L)'
;LVLLERLPALKQYVLLTVCYGMIAMLGAHEYKLIYTSDQNEELREVYNLLMDSDYTFGYATFRAGNLMTELTNGKVDMRIVQAYAPNHKLKNRHWLTPIEFEYHEGTFPLILDKERTEGTFDPQDDWKLILDTEAYWVYEIPDQRAFQEYLDKVGL
;
A
#
# COMPACT_ATOMS: atom_id res chain seq x y z
N LEU A 1 43.58 -0.33 3.52
CA LEU A 1 44.49 0.43 4.37
C LEU A 1 45.93 0.44 3.75
N VAL A 2 46.48 -0.69 3.34
CA VAL A 2 47.82 -0.86 2.79
C VAL A 2 48.10 -0.05 1.51
N LEU A 3 47.08 0.28 0.73
CA LEU A 3 47.21 1.09 -0.50
C LEU A 3 47.39 2.60 -0.21
N LEU A 4 46.86 3.09 0.90
CA LEU A 4 46.97 4.51 1.28
C LEU A 4 48.39 4.89 1.76
N GLU A 5 49.09 3.98 2.39
CA GLU A 5 50.45 4.21 2.92
C GLU A 5 51.51 4.43 1.82
N ARG A 6 51.21 4.05 0.56
CA ARG A 6 52.12 4.20 -0.58
C ARG A 6 51.94 5.47 -1.39
N LEU A 7 50.94 6.28 -1.05
CA LEU A 7 50.67 7.54 -1.76
C LEU A 7 51.37 8.72 -1.09
N PRO A 8 51.95 9.68 -1.85
CA PRO A 8 52.44 10.93 -1.28
C PRO A 8 51.35 11.60 -0.45
N ALA A 9 51.70 12.18 0.70
CA ALA A 9 50.73 12.72 1.67
C ALA A 9 49.66 13.62 1.04
N LEU A 10 50.02 14.46 0.08
CA LEU A 10 49.05 15.31 -0.62
C LEU A 10 47.96 14.51 -1.35
N LYS A 11 48.31 13.41 -2.00
CA LYS A 11 47.35 12.54 -2.71
C LYS A 11 46.44 11.80 -1.73
N GLN A 12 46.95 11.45 -0.55
CA GLN A 12 46.14 10.85 0.51
C GLN A 12 45.04 11.81 1.01
N TYR A 13 45.38 13.10 1.24
CA TYR A 13 44.42 14.11 1.66
C TYR A 13 43.36 14.36 0.60
N VAL A 14 43.76 14.46 -0.68
CA VAL A 14 42.81 14.62 -1.78
C VAL A 14 41.85 13.43 -1.85
N LEU A 15 42.36 12.20 -1.77
CA LEU A 15 41.56 10.99 -1.79
C LEU A 15 40.57 10.95 -0.62
N LEU A 16 41.01 11.27 0.58
CA LEU A 16 40.17 11.33 1.76
C LEU A 16 39.06 12.37 1.63
N THR A 17 39.39 13.56 1.13
CA THR A 17 38.39 14.63 0.90
C THR A 17 37.33 14.19 -0.09
N VAL A 18 37.73 13.52 -1.18
CA VAL A 18 36.77 12.99 -2.17
C VAL A 18 35.88 11.90 -1.53
N CYS A 19 36.48 10.97 -0.77
CA CYS A 19 35.70 9.94 -0.09
C CYS A 19 34.69 10.53 0.90
N TYR A 20 35.11 11.50 1.73
CA TYR A 20 34.19 12.19 2.65
C TYR A 20 33.09 12.96 1.92
N GLY A 21 33.41 13.62 0.81
CA GLY A 21 32.44 14.29 -0.04
C GLY A 21 31.39 13.33 -0.59
N MET A 22 31.83 12.17 -1.09
CA MET A 22 30.92 11.13 -1.59
C MET A 22 30.02 10.57 -0.48
N ILE A 23 30.57 10.28 0.71
CA ILE A 23 29.79 9.80 1.86
C ILE A 23 28.78 10.86 2.29
N ALA A 24 29.15 12.14 2.35
CA ALA A 24 28.26 13.23 2.70
C ALA A 24 27.14 13.40 1.68
N MET A 25 27.43 13.29 0.37
CA MET A 25 26.41 13.35 -0.70
C MET A 25 25.43 12.17 -0.61
N LEU A 26 25.94 10.95 -0.42
CA LEU A 26 25.10 9.77 -0.25
C LEU A 26 24.23 9.89 1.00
N GLY A 27 24.81 10.30 2.13
CA GLY A 27 24.07 10.50 3.36
C GLY A 27 22.99 11.58 3.26
N ALA A 28 23.26 12.67 2.56
CA ALA A 28 22.27 13.72 2.30
C ALA A 28 21.13 13.25 1.38
N HIS A 29 21.46 12.42 0.37
CA HIS A 29 20.47 11.83 -0.51
C HIS A 29 19.54 10.86 0.24
N GLU A 30 20.10 9.94 1.03
CA GLU A 30 19.34 9.01 1.85
C GLU A 30 18.49 9.75 2.90
N TYR A 31 19.06 10.77 3.56
CA TYR A 31 18.31 11.60 4.50
C TYR A 31 17.10 12.26 3.83
N LYS A 32 17.27 12.81 2.63
CA LYS A 32 16.18 13.39 1.87
C LYS A 32 15.10 12.36 1.52
N LEU A 33 15.48 11.16 1.09
CA LEU A 33 14.53 10.08 0.79
C LEU A 33 13.73 9.64 2.03
N ILE A 34 14.40 9.52 3.18
CA ILE A 34 13.77 9.03 4.42
C ILE A 34 12.85 10.10 5.04
N TYR A 35 13.28 11.37 5.05
CA TYR A 35 12.61 12.42 5.83
C TYR A 35 11.76 13.39 5.04
N THR A 36 11.93 13.49 3.70
CA THR A 36 11.15 14.46 2.89
C THR A 36 10.14 13.84 1.95
N SER A 37 10.24 12.54 1.65
CA SER A 37 9.20 11.86 0.89
C SER A 37 8.35 11.04 1.87
N ASP A 38 7.28 11.62 2.36
CA ASP A 38 6.25 10.87 3.08
C ASP A 38 5.45 10.05 2.04
N GLN A 39 6.07 8.95 1.58
CA GLN A 39 5.44 8.01 0.64
C GLN A 39 4.19 7.34 1.21
N ASN A 40 3.86 7.63 2.47
CA ASN A 40 2.76 7.03 3.18
C ASN A 40 1.70 8.06 3.63
N GLU A 41 1.79 9.33 3.19
CA GLU A 41 0.80 10.36 3.57
C GLU A 41 -0.61 9.92 3.22
N GLU A 42 -0.80 9.40 2.03
CA GLU A 42 -2.09 8.93 1.53
C GLU A 42 -2.57 7.66 2.25
N LEU A 43 -1.66 6.76 2.62
CA LEU A 43 -1.98 5.62 3.48
C LEU A 43 -2.36 6.08 4.90
N ARG A 44 -1.83 7.21 5.36
CA ARG A 44 -2.21 7.80 6.66
C ARG A 44 -3.65 8.32 6.63
N GLU A 45 -4.11 8.90 5.52
CA GLU A 45 -5.50 9.29 5.37
C GLU A 45 -6.44 8.08 5.43
N VAL A 46 -6.09 7.00 4.71
CA VAL A 46 -6.82 5.73 4.77
C VAL A 46 -6.80 5.15 6.20
N TYR A 47 -5.65 5.15 6.86
CA TYR A 47 -5.53 4.71 8.26
C TYR A 47 -6.44 5.51 9.21
N ASN A 48 -6.43 6.84 9.11
CA ASN A 48 -7.26 7.71 9.94
C ASN A 48 -8.75 7.41 9.71
N LEU A 49 -9.18 7.27 8.46
CA LEU A 49 -10.54 6.88 8.13
C LEU A 49 -10.94 5.56 8.81
N LEU A 50 -10.08 4.54 8.77
CA LEU A 50 -10.33 3.24 9.40
C LEU A 50 -10.37 3.33 10.93
N MET A 51 -9.48 4.16 11.52
CA MET A 51 -9.43 4.32 12.97
C MET A 51 -10.62 5.11 13.52
N ASP A 52 -11.13 6.07 12.76
CA ASP A 52 -12.30 6.90 13.13
C ASP A 52 -13.63 6.19 12.84
N SER A 53 -13.61 5.06 12.13
CA SER A 53 -14.78 4.27 11.80
C SER A 53 -15.00 3.09 12.77
N ASP A 54 -16.17 2.46 12.68
CA ASP A 54 -16.51 1.22 13.40
C ASP A 54 -16.21 -0.04 12.57
N TYR A 55 -15.48 0.09 11.46
CA TYR A 55 -15.12 -1.06 10.63
C TYR A 55 -14.22 -2.02 11.40
N THR A 56 -14.54 -3.30 11.34
CA THR A 56 -13.72 -4.41 11.88
C THR A 56 -13.20 -5.33 10.79
N PHE A 57 -13.71 -5.18 9.57
CA PHE A 57 -13.42 -6.02 8.42
C PHE A 57 -13.43 -5.17 7.15
N GLY A 58 -12.67 -5.59 6.12
CA GLY A 58 -12.66 -4.93 4.83
C GLY A 58 -11.91 -5.71 3.75
N TYR A 59 -11.90 -5.15 2.55
CA TYR A 59 -11.10 -5.65 1.44
C TYR A 59 -10.12 -4.58 0.95
N ALA A 60 -8.96 -5.01 0.51
CA ALA A 60 -7.96 -4.10 -0.04
C ALA A 60 -7.08 -4.78 -1.08
N THR A 61 -6.47 -3.97 -1.95
CA THR A 61 -5.35 -4.43 -2.78
C THR A 61 -4.17 -4.83 -1.89
N PHE A 62 -3.30 -5.71 -2.40
CA PHE A 62 -2.23 -6.37 -1.65
C PHE A 62 -1.40 -5.44 -0.76
N ARG A 63 -0.93 -4.32 -1.33
CA ARG A 63 -0.07 -3.37 -0.60
C ARG A 63 -0.79 -2.71 0.56
N ALA A 64 -2.01 -2.23 0.31
CA ALA A 64 -2.81 -1.54 1.32
C ALA A 64 -3.33 -2.51 2.40
N GLY A 65 -3.78 -3.72 2.02
CA GLY A 65 -4.42 -4.64 2.94
C GLY A 65 -3.52 -5.12 4.08
N ASN A 66 -2.35 -5.65 3.75
CA ASN A 66 -1.41 -6.12 4.76
C ASN A 66 -0.98 -5.00 5.71
N LEU A 67 -0.67 -3.82 5.12
CA LEU A 67 -0.21 -2.68 5.89
C LEU A 67 -1.31 -2.13 6.80
N MET A 68 -2.56 -2.06 6.33
CA MET A 68 -3.68 -1.57 7.14
C MET A 68 -4.02 -2.51 8.29
N THR A 69 -3.99 -3.83 8.10
CA THR A 69 -4.18 -4.79 9.20
C THR A 69 -3.12 -4.59 10.29
N GLU A 70 -1.86 -4.43 9.91
CA GLU A 70 -0.77 -4.19 10.88
C GLU A 70 -0.89 -2.82 11.55
N LEU A 71 -1.08 -1.75 10.80
CA LEU A 71 -1.16 -0.39 11.34
C LEU A 71 -2.35 -0.20 12.28
N THR A 72 -3.50 -0.84 11.99
CA THR A 72 -4.67 -0.79 12.87
C THR A 72 -4.56 -1.75 14.06
N ASN A 73 -3.41 -2.42 14.22
CA ASN A 73 -3.17 -3.43 15.26
C ASN A 73 -4.28 -4.50 15.28
N GLY A 74 -4.73 -4.92 14.10
CA GLY A 74 -5.79 -5.91 13.94
C GLY A 74 -7.21 -5.41 14.25
N LYS A 75 -7.41 -4.10 14.44
CA LYS A 75 -8.77 -3.55 14.59
C LYS A 75 -9.62 -3.83 13.35
N VAL A 76 -9.01 -3.73 12.17
CA VAL A 76 -9.66 -4.01 10.89
C VAL A 76 -8.94 -5.16 10.21
N ASP A 77 -9.63 -6.30 10.06
CA ASP A 77 -9.12 -7.45 9.30
C ASP A 77 -9.32 -7.22 7.80
N MET A 78 -8.22 -6.95 7.10
CA MET A 78 -8.26 -6.65 5.67
C MET A 78 -8.00 -7.88 4.82
N ARG A 79 -8.95 -8.24 3.99
CA ARG A 79 -8.83 -9.33 3.01
C ARG A 79 -8.30 -8.83 1.69
N ILE A 80 -7.45 -9.64 1.06
CA ILE A 80 -6.73 -9.22 -0.13
C ILE A 80 -7.53 -9.53 -1.40
N VAL A 81 -7.79 -8.49 -2.18
CA VAL A 81 -8.25 -8.59 -3.56
C VAL A 81 -7.13 -8.14 -4.51
N GLN A 82 -7.13 -8.65 -5.70
CA GLN A 82 -6.17 -8.27 -6.72
C GLN A 82 -6.87 -7.92 -8.03
N ALA A 83 -6.45 -6.81 -8.63
CA ALA A 83 -6.76 -6.51 -10.02
C ALA A 83 -5.88 -7.36 -10.95
N TYR A 84 -6.46 -8.05 -11.89
CA TYR A 84 -5.74 -8.87 -12.87
C TYR A 84 -5.70 -8.19 -14.24
N ALA A 85 -4.49 -7.95 -14.75
CA ALA A 85 -4.30 -7.67 -16.16
C ALA A 85 -4.51 -9.00 -16.98
N PRO A 86 -5.06 -8.97 -18.19
CA PRO A 86 -5.49 -7.82 -18.98
C PRO A 86 -6.94 -7.38 -18.74
N ASN A 87 -7.70 -8.10 -17.93
CA ASN A 87 -9.13 -7.85 -17.76
C ASN A 87 -9.45 -6.94 -16.57
N HIS A 88 -8.44 -6.60 -15.79
CA HIS A 88 -8.48 -5.69 -14.63
C HIS A 88 -9.61 -5.96 -13.61
N LYS A 89 -10.05 -7.19 -13.56
CA LYS A 89 -11.13 -7.66 -12.71
C LYS A 89 -10.58 -7.95 -11.32
N LEU A 90 -11.30 -7.56 -10.29
CA LEU A 90 -10.95 -7.93 -8.92
C LEU A 90 -11.14 -9.43 -8.72
N LYS A 91 -10.16 -10.07 -8.09
CA LYS A 91 -10.23 -11.48 -7.68
C LYS A 91 -9.77 -11.63 -6.24
N ASN A 92 -10.39 -12.55 -5.50
CA ASN A 92 -9.88 -12.99 -4.20
C ASN A 92 -8.50 -13.64 -4.34
N ARG A 93 -7.61 -13.29 -3.42
CA ARG A 93 -6.30 -13.94 -3.29
C ARG A 93 -6.33 -15.00 -2.20
N HIS A 94 -6.77 -16.21 -2.54
CA HIS A 94 -6.96 -17.31 -1.58
C HIS A 94 -5.69 -17.73 -0.82
N TRP A 95 -4.51 -17.52 -1.34
CA TRP A 95 -3.26 -17.91 -0.66
C TRP A 95 -2.84 -16.95 0.48
N LEU A 96 -3.47 -15.76 0.55
CA LEU A 96 -3.26 -14.77 1.61
C LEU A 96 -4.50 -14.54 2.47
N THR A 97 -5.57 -15.27 2.19
CA THR A 97 -6.84 -15.13 2.87
C THR A 97 -7.27 -16.50 3.39
N PRO A 98 -7.73 -16.66 4.62
CA PRO A 98 -8.28 -17.93 5.10
C PRO A 98 -9.34 -18.46 4.13
N ILE A 99 -9.31 -19.78 3.90
CA ILE A 99 -10.24 -20.45 2.97
C ILE A 99 -11.66 -20.43 3.55
N GLU A 100 -11.78 -20.42 4.89
CA GLU A 100 -13.05 -20.32 5.59
C GLU A 100 -13.49 -18.86 5.59
N PHE A 101 -14.57 -18.62 4.87
CA PHE A 101 -15.15 -17.30 4.68
C PHE A 101 -16.15 -17.04 5.80
N GLU A 102 -15.73 -16.35 6.85
CA GLU A 102 -16.68 -15.82 7.83
C GLU A 102 -17.45 -14.66 7.21
N TYR A 103 -18.79 -14.77 7.25
CA TYR A 103 -19.67 -13.70 6.83
C TYR A 103 -19.71 -12.60 7.88
N HIS A 104 -19.39 -11.38 7.46
CA HIS A 104 -19.51 -10.19 8.30
C HIS A 104 -20.80 -9.44 7.94
N GLU A 105 -21.60 -9.12 8.94
CA GLU A 105 -22.78 -8.28 8.77
C GLU A 105 -22.38 -6.80 8.75
N GLY A 106 -23.06 -6.02 7.91
CA GLY A 106 -22.89 -4.57 7.82
C GLY A 106 -22.00 -4.11 6.67
N THR A 107 -21.77 -2.81 6.62
CA THR A 107 -20.93 -2.17 5.61
C THR A 107 -19.45 -2.37 5.89
N PHE A 108 -18.64 -2.39 4.85
CA PHE A 108 -17.19 -2.54 4.98
C PHE A 108 -16.44 -1.72 3.92
N PRO A 109 -15.18 -1.31 4.16
CA PRO A 109 -14.36 -0.59 3.21
C PRO A 109 -13.72 -1.52 2.18
N LEU A 110 -13.67 -1.05 0.93
CA LEU A 110 -12.87 -1.59 -0.17
C LEU A 110 -11.80 -0.56 -0.54
N ILE A 111 -10.53 -0.87 -0.29
CA ILE A 111 -9.39 0.01 -0.56
C ILE A 111 -8.69 -0.45 -1.83
N LEU A 112 -8.68 0.41 -2.83
CA LEU A 112 -8.10 0.13 -4.15
C LEU A 112 -6.94 1.06 -4.45
N ASP A 113 -5.82 0.49 -4.86
CA ASP A 113 -4.66 1.19 -5.39
C ASP A 113 -4.98 1.68 -6.81
N LYS A 114 -4.97 3.00 -7.03
CA LYS A 114 -5.32 3.62 -8.31
C LYS A 114 -4.40 3.20 -9.44
N GLU A 115 -3.09 3.15 -9.20
CA GLU A 115 -2.10 2.76 -10.21
C GLU A 115 -2.43 1.39 -10.83
N ARG A 116 -3.03 0.49 -10.04
CA ARG A 116 -3.32 -0.89 -10.45
C ARG A 116 -4.74 -1.11 -10.93
N THR A 117 -5.65 -0.21 -10.57
CA THR A 117 -7.09 -0.37 -10.82
C THR A 117 -7.68 0.70 -11.73
N GLU A 118 -6.96 1.80 -11.98
CA GLU A 118 -7.42 2.88 -12.85
C GLU A 118 -7.68 2.40 -14.29
N GLY A 119 -8.81 2.85 -14.84
CA GLY A 119 -9.26 2.48 -16.20
C GLY A 119 -9.87 1.07 -16.33
N THR A 120 -10.06 0.36 -15.22
CA THR A 120 -10.38 -1.07 -15.23
C THR A 120 -11.38 -1.49 -14.17
N PHE A 121 -11.52 -0.69 -13.13
CA PHE A 121 -12.46 -0.89 -12.07
C PHE A 121 -13.72 -0.06 -12.33
N ASP A 122 -14.86 -0.75 -12.35
CA ASP A 122 -16.17 -0.16 -12.50
C ASP A 122 -16.98 -0.42 -11.22
N PRO A 123 -17.17 0.61 -10.37
CA PRO A 123 -17.92 0.45 -9.13
C PRO A 123 -19.39 0.20 -9.43
N GLN A 124 -20.04 -0.61 -8.60
CA GLN A 124 -21.50 -0.79 -8.69
C GLN A 124 -22.23 0.45 -8.22
N ASP A 125 -23.48 0.63 -8.64
CA ASP A 125 -24.29 1.84 -8.36
C ASP A 125 -24.54 2.08 -6.86
N ASP A 126 -24.53 1.02 -6.05
CA ASP A 126 -24.75 1.06 -4.61
C ASP A 126 -23.45 1.20 -3.78
N TRP A 127 -22.31 1.27 -4.44
CA TRP A 127 -21.01 1.46 -3.76
C TRP A 127 -20.70 2.95 -3.61
N LYS A 128 -20.45 3.36 -2.39
CA LYS A 128 -20.21 4.77 -2.08
C LYS A 128 -18.72 5.06 -1.96
N LEU A 129 -18.19 5.96 -2.80
CA LEU A 129 -16.83 6.49 -2.62
C LEU A 129 -16.80 7.36 -1.36
N ILE A 130 -16.02 6.96 -0.35
CA ILE A 130 -15.89 7.64 0.95
C ILE A 130 -14.56 8.35 1.15
N LEU A 131 -13.52 7.96 0.40
CA LEU A 131 -12.24 8.65 0.36
C LEU A 131 -11.62 8.52 -1.03
N ASP A 132 -11.09 9.63 -1.52
CA ASP A 132 -10.39 9.75 -2.80
C ASP A 132 -9.07 10.50 -2.58
N THR A 133 -7.95 9.76 -2.50
CA THR A 133 -6.60 10.33 -2.41
C THR A 133 -5.91 10.27 -3.78
N GLU A 134 -4.70 10.76 -3.89
CA GLU A 134 -3.93 10.64 -5.13
C GLU A 134 -3.65 9.17 -5.50
N ALA A 135 -3.36 8.28 -4.52
CA ALA A 135 -3.00 6.88 -4.76
C ALA A 135 -4.13 5.88 -4.49
N TYR A 136 -5.16 6.23 -3.71
CA TYR A 136 -6.15 5.27 -3.27
C TYR A 136 -7.59 5.76 -3.45
N TRP A 137 -8.48 4.83 -3.83
CA TRP A 137 -9.91 4.94 -3.64
C TRP A 137 -10.34 4.08 -2.46
N VAL A 138 -11.24 4.60 -1.63
CA VAL A 138 -11.93 3.81 -0.60
C VAL A 138 -13.42 3.88 -0.85
N TYR A 139 -14.00 2.73 -1.14
CA TYR A 139 -15.45 2.57 -1.30
C TYR A 139 -16.04 1.92 -0.06
N GLU A 140 -17.21 2.38 0.35
CA GLU A 140 -18.04 1.69 1.32
C GLU A 140 -18.99 0.75 0.57
N ILE A 141 -18.90 -0.55 0.90
CA ILE A 141 -19.68 -1.61 0.30
C ILE A 141 -20.77 -2.03 1.30
N PRO A 142 -22.04 -2.08 0.88
CA PRO A 142 -23.14 -2.32 1.82
C PRO A 142 -23.31 -3.78 2.21
N ASP A 143 -22.95 -4.74 1.36
CA ASP A 143 -23.20 -6.17 1.56
C ASP A 143 -22.05 -7.04 1.07
N GLN A 144 -21.52 -7.88 1.96
CA GLN A 144 -20.41 -8.78 1.65
C GLN A 144 -20.81 -9.91 0.69
N ARG A 145 -22.05 -10.40 0.74
CA ARG A 145 -22.51 -11.46 -0.18
C ARG A 145 -22.61 -10.93 -1.60
N ALA A 146 -23.20 -9.74 -1.76
CA ALA A 146 -23.27 -9.09 -3.07
C ALA A 146 -21.88 -8.81 -3.63
N PHE A 147 -20.94 -8.39 -2.78
CA PHE A 147 -19.54 -8.21 -3.18
C PHE A 147 -18.87 -9.53 -3.58
N GLN A 148 -19.08 -10.62 -2.84
CA GLN A 148 -18.55 -11.93 -3.18
C GLN A 148 -19.12 -12.44 -4.53
N GLU A 149 -20.43 -12.28 -4.75
CA GLU A 149 -21.05 -12.61 -6.04
C GLU A 149 -20.48 -11.76 -7.19
N TYR A 150 -20.18 -10.49 -6.93
CA TYR A 150 -19.47 -9.65 -7.89
C TYR A 150 -18.09 -10.22 -8.21
N LEU A 151 -17.28 -10.56 -7.20
CA LEU A 151 -15.95 -11.15 -7.40
C LEU A 151 -16.01 -12.47 -8.18
N ASP A 152 -17.00 -13.30 -7.91
CA ASP A 152 -17.18 -14.59 -8.59
C ASP A 152 -17.59 -14.41 -10.06
N LYS A 153 -18.47 -13.46 -10.36
CA LYS A 153 -18.89 -13.14 -11.73
C LYS A 153 -17.75 -12.50 -12.56
N VAL A 154 -16.96 -11.66 -11.92
CA VAL A 154 -15.89 -10.92 -12.58
C VAL A 154 -14.61 -11.76 -12.66
N GLY A 155 -14.48 -12.77 -11.80
CA GLY A 155 -13.33 -13.67 -11.70
C GLY A 155 -13.30 -14.80 -12.72
N LEU A 156 -14.38 -15.07 -13.44
CA LEU A 156 -14.47 -16.02 -14.56
C LEU A 156 -13.96 -15.35 -15.83
#